data_7dfb72bee3b2176195d038f9dec7846b
#
_entry.id   7dfb72bee3b2176195d038f9dec7846b
#
_cell.length_a   1.000
_cell.length_b   1.000
_cell.length_c   1.000
_cell.angle_alpha   90.00
_cell.angle_beta   90.00
_cell.angle_gamma   90.00
#
_symmetry.space_group_name_H-M   'P 1'
#
loop_
_entity.id
_entity.type
_entity.pdbx_description
1 polymer ?
#
loop_
_entity_poly.entity_id
_entity_poly.type
_entity_poly.pdbx_seq_one_letter_code
_entity_poly.pdbx_strand_id
1 'polypeptide(L)'
;MQTNAVPLLLQWDERWGYDRFAGELMGLSGCGPTCLSMVCLYLLDDPALTPRYVAAFAEEEGYSDRGNGSTWTLISEGGEKLGLEVEELPLHESSITRELEAGNPIICVMGAGDFTTTGHFIVLTGYADGFVTVNDPNSVQRSEKAWELKTIMEQMRNLWVCRTK
;
A
#
# COMPACT_ATOMS: atom_id res chain seq x y z
N MET A 1 -6.87 19.01 -17.23
CA MET A 1 -7.09 18.67 -15.86
C MET A 1 -6.34 17.42 -15.45
N GLN A 2 -5.66 17.53 -14.40
CA GLN A 2 -4.86 16.42 -13.95
C GLN A 2 -5.63 15.53 -13.01
N THR A 3 -5.60 14.24 -13.25
CA THR A 3 -6.13 13.31 -12.27
C THR A 3 -5.03 13.01 -11.29
N ASN A 4 -5.35 13.11 -10.02
CA ASN A 4 -4.41 12.80 -8.96
C ASN A 4 -4.76 11.47 -8.35
N ALA A 5 -4.89 10.49 -9.22
CA ALA A 5 -5.21 9.15 -8.77
C ALA A 5 -3.92 8.38 -8.49
N VAL A 6 -3.91 7.63 -7.40
CA VAL A 6 -2.82 6.72 -7.09
C VAL A 6 -2.81 5.63 -8.18
N PRO A 7 -1.68 5.43 -8.87
CA PRO A 7 -1.65 4.42 -9.93
C PRO A 7 -1.81 3.02 -9.34
N LEU A 8 -2.49 2.15 -10.06
CA LEU A 8 -2.57 0.74 -9.67
C LEU A 8 -1.39 0.01 -10.28
N LEU A 9 -0.54 -0.56 -9.43
CA LEU A 9 0.55 -1.41 -9.85
C LEU A 9 0.37 -2.78 -9.21
N LEU A 10 0.71 -3.82 -9.95
CA LEU A 10 0.51 -5.18 -9.50
C LEU A 10 1.85 -5.82 -9.16
N GLN A 11 1.91 -6.48 -8.00
CA GLN A 11 3.14 -7.10 -7.54
C GLN A 11 3.62 -8.23 -8.47
N TRP A 12 2.67 -8.84 -9.19
CA TRP A 12 2.99 -9.92 -10.13
C TRP A 12 3.18 -9.46 -11.58
N ASP A 13 3.22 -8.14 -11.82
CA ASP A 13 3.54 -7.61 -13.15
C ASP A 13 4.88 -8.19 -13.61
N GLU A 14 4.95 -8.64 -14.86
CA GLU A 14 6.14 -9.35 -15.34
C GLU A 14 7.41 -8.50 -15.29
N ARG A 15 7.29 -7.18 -15.24
CA ARG A 15 8.44 -6.29 -15.17
C ARG A 15 9.26 -6.48 -13.89
N TRP A 16 8.62 -6.93 -12.81
CA TRP A 16 9.30 -7.14 -11.51
C TRP A 16 8.82 -8.39 -10.76
N GLY A 17 7.75 -9.03 -11.21
CA GLY A 17 7.16 -10.17 -10.49
C GLY A 17 8.09 -11.35 -10.31
N TYR A 18 9.07 -11.49 -11.19
CA TYR A 18 10.06 -12.57 -11.12
C TYR A 18 11.31 -12.21 -10.30
N ASP A 19 11.41 -10.97 -9.83
CA ASP A 19 12.49 -10.56 -8.93
C ASP A 19 12.34 -11.29 -7.60
N ARG A 20 13.43 -11.37 -6.83
CA ARG A 20 13.37 -11.96 -5.49
C ARG A 20 13.10 -10.89 -4.46
N PHE A 21 12.21 -11.22 -3.53
CA PHE A 21 11.90 -10.38 -2.39
C PHE A 21 11.49 -11.26 -1.21
N ALA A 22 12.10 -11.04 -0.05
CA ALA A 22 11.80 -11.78 1.19
C ALA A 22 11.95 -13.30 1.01
N GLY A 23 12.87 -13.72 0.15
CA GLY A 23 13.15 -15.14 -0.08
C GLY A 23 12.25 -15.81 -1.09
N GLU A 24 11.32 -15.06 -1.72
CA GLU A 24 10.38 -15.61 -2.70
C GLU A 24 10.33 -14.71 -3.92
N LEU A 25 9.49 -15.07 -4.89
CA LEU A 25 9.25 -14.20 -6.04
C LEU A 25 8.47 -12.97 -5.58
N MET A 26 8.81 -11.82 -6.12
CA MET A 26 8.11 -10.56 -5.84
C MET A 26 6.59 -10.70 -6.06
N GLY A 27 6.18 -11.44 -7.08
CA GLY A 27 4.77 -11.67 -7.38
C GLY A 27 4.00 -12.35 -6.26
N LEU A 28 4.70 -13.04 -5.36
CA LEU A 28 4.09 -13.73 -4.22
C LEU A 28 4.22 -12.95 -2.92
N SER A 29 5.29 -12.18 -2.76
CA SER A 29 5.65 -11.59 -1.47
C SER A 29 5.66 -10.07 -1.47
N GLY A 30 5.51 -9.43 -2.62
CA GLY A 30 5.83 -8.02 -2.79
C GLY A 30 4.69 -7.04 -2.57
N CYS A 31 3.66 -7.38 -1.81
CA CYS A 31 2.54 -6.46 -1.60
C CYS A 31 2.97 -5.16 -0.90
N GLY A 32 3.84 -5.26 0.10
CA GLY A 32 4.32 -4.09 0.83
C GLY A 32 5.08 -3.09 -0.05
N PRO A 33 6.15 -3.53 -0.71
CA PRO A 33 6.90 -2.64 -1.60
C PRO A 33 6.05 -2.08 -2.74
N THR A 34 5.13 -2.88 -3.28
CA THR A 34 4.28 -2.43 -4.38
C THR A 34 3.32 -1.33 -3.90
N CYS A 35 2.71 -1.50 -2.72
CA CYS A 35 1.87 -0.45 -2.13
C CYS A 35 2.65 0.83 -1.89
N LEU A 36 3.84 0.71 -1.30
CA LEU A 36 4.66 1.89 -1.03
C LEU A 36 5.09 2.58 -2.32
N SER A 37 5.42 1.80 -3.35
CA SER A 37 5.76 2.34 -4.66
C SER A 37 4.59 3.14 -5.25
N MET A 38 3.37 2.58 -5.20
CA MET A 38 2.19 3.28 -5.73
C MET A 38 2.01 4.65 -5.07
N VAL A 39 2.17 4.69 -3.75
CA VAL A 39 2.00 5.92 -2.98
C VAL A 39 3.12 6.92 -3.29
N CYS A 40 4.37 6.43 -3.36
CA CYS A 40 5.51 7.29 -3.69
C CYS A 40 5.39 7.89 -5.08
N LEU A 41 4.99 7.07 -6.06
CA LEU A 41 4.82 7.57 -7.43
C LEU A 41 3.74 8.66 -7.51
N TYR A 42 2.70 8.53 -6.69
CA TYR A 42 1.63 9.51 -6.64
C TYR A 42 2.06 10.81 -5.94
N LEU A 43 2.71 10.69 -4.78
CA LEU A 43 3.00 11.85 -3.95
C LEU A 43 4.31 12.56 -4.30
N LEU A 44 5.33 11.81 -4.74
CA LEU A 44 6.66 12.38 -4.96
C LEU A 44 6.95 12.64 -6.42
N ASP A 45 6.13 12.13 -7.32
CA ASP A 45 6.28 12.35 -8.77
C ASP A 45 7.69 11.98 -9.26
N ASP A 46 8.24 10.91 -8.72
CA ASP A 46 9.56 10.40 -9.10
C ASP A 46 9.39 9.04 -9.75
N PRO A 47 9.53 8.95 -11.09
CA PRO A 47 9.28 7.67 -11.80
C PRO A 47 10.30 6.59 -11.49
N ALA A 48 11.38 6.90 -10.79
CA ALA A 48 12.36 5.89 -10.39
C ALA A 48 11.84 5.02 -9.24
N LEU A 49 10.81 5.44 -8.53
CA LEU A 49 10.31 4.74 -7.34
C LEU A 49 9.33 3.62 -7.71
N THR A 50 9.79 2.72 -8.57
CA THR A 50 9.02 1.57 -9.05
C THR A 50 8.95 0.49 -7.98
N PRO A 51 8.05 -0.51 -8.12
CA PRO A 51 8.03 -1.65 -7.20
C PRO A 51 9.39 -2.36 -7.10
N ARG A 52 10.11 -2.50 -8.22
CA ARG A 52 11.45 -3.09 -8.18
C ARG A 52 12.40 -2.28 -7.31
N TYR A 53 12.41 -0.96 -7.48
CA TYR A 53 13.28 -0.09 -6.71
C TYR A 53 12.95 -0.17 -5.22
N VAL A 54 11.66 -0.09 -4.88
CA VAL A 54 11.23 -0.10 -3.47
C VAL A 54 11.51 -1.46 -2.83
N ALA A 55 11.33 -2.56 -3.57
CA ALA A 55 11.63 -3.89 -3.05
C ALA A 55 13.12 -4.04 -2.77
N ALA A 56 13.99 -3.58 -3.68
CA ALA A 56 15.43 -3.62 -3.45
C ALA A 56 15.82 -2.75 -2.26
N PHE A 57 15.23 -1.57 -2.13
CA PHE A 57 15.43 -0.70 -0.99
C PHE A 57 15.02 -1.40 0.31
N ALA A 58 13.87 -2.07 0.31
CA ALA A 58 13.37 -2.78 1.50
C ALA A 58 14.33 -3.90 1.92
N GLU A 59 14.86 -4.66 0.96
CA GLU A 59 15.82 -5.71 1.24
C GLU A 59 17.10 -5.13 1.85
N GLU A 60 17.60 -4.06 1.25
CA GLU A 60 18.86 -3.45 1.68
C GLU A 60 18.74 -2.84 3.07
N GLU A 61 17.59 -2.23 3.39
CA GLU A 61 17.38 -1.56 4.66
C GLU A 61 16.88 -2.49 5.77
N GLY A 62 16.63 -3.77 5.45
CA GLY A 62 16.20 -4.74 6.46
C GLY A 62 14.70 -4.72 6.74
N TYR A 63 13.89 -4.26 5.80
CA TYR A 63 12.44 -4.21 5.96
C TYR A 63 11.73 -5.41 5.34
N SER A 64 12.46 -6.37 4.82
CA SER A 64 11.88 -7.63 4.36
C SER A 64 11.95 -8.65 5.48
N ASP A 65 10.94 -9.54 5.51
CA ASP A 65 10.87 -10.60 6.50
C ASP A 65 10.75 -11.92 5.74
N ARG A 66 11.81 -12.71 5.76
CA ARG A 66 11.93 -13.92 4.94
C ARG A 66 10.75 -14.85 5.22
N GLY A 67 10.01 -15.18 4.16
CA GLY A 67 8.84 -16.03 4.24
C GLY A 67 7.56 -15.30 4.62
N ASN A 68 7.64 -14.04 5.06
CA ASN A 68 6.48 -13.28 5.53
C ASN A 68 6.27 -11.95 4.80
N GLY A 69 7.09 -11.66 3.78
CA GLY A 69 6.95 -10.43 3.01
C GLY A 69 7.66 -9.25 3.65
N SER A 70 6.92 -8.20 3.97
CA SER A 70 7.48 -6.96 4.50
C SER A 70 7.18 -6.81 5.98
N THR A 71 8.10 -6.15 6.70
CA THR A 71 7.80 -5.69 8.05
C THR A 71 6.89 -4.46 7.97
N TRP A 72 6.17 -4.16 9.04
CA TRP A 72 5.35 -2.93 9.09
C TRP A 72 6.22 -1.68 9.05
N THR A 73 7.46 -1.79 9.52
CA THR A 73 8.42 -0.67 9.49
C THR A 73 8.83 -0.26 8.09
N LEU A 74 8.62 -1.12 7.09
CA LEU A 74 8.78 -0.68 5.70
C LEU A 74 7.93 0.55 5.44
N ILE A 75 6.69 0.55 5.94
CA ILE A 75 5.78 1.67 5.70
C ILE A 75 6.17 2.86 6.58
N SER A 76 6.27 2.65 7.90
CA SER A 76 6.49 3.76 8.83
C SER A 76 7.87 4.39 8.68
N GLU A 77 8.93 3.57 8.63
CA GLU A 77 10.30 4.08 8.54
C GLU A 77 10.77 4.20 7.10
N GLY A 78 10.47 3.18 6.30
CA GLY A 78 10.88 3.17 4.89
C GLY A 78 10.23 4.29 4.10
N GLY A 79 8.95 4.56 4.36
CA GLY A 79 8.27 5.66 3.71
C GLY A 79 8.93 7.00 4.01
N GLU A 80 9.33 7.22 5.27
CA GLU A 80 10.03 8.45 5.66
C GLU A 80 11.38 8.56 4.94
N LYS A 81 12.12 7.46 4.88
CA LYS A 81 13.42 7.45 4.20
C LYS A 81 13.30 7.74 2.70
N LEU A 82 12.18 7.36 2.09
CA LEU A 82 11.95 7.61 0.67
C LEU A 82 11.45 9.03 0.40
N GLY A 83 11.10 9.79 1.45
CA GLY A 83 10.73 11.19 1.29
C GLY A 83 9.30 11.52 1.66
N LEU A 84 8.53 10.57 2.18
CA LEU A 84 7.15 10.80 2.60
C LEU A 84 7.09 11.21 4.05
N GLU A 85 6.00 11.88 4.42
CA GLU A 85 5.58 11.96 5.81
C GLU A 85 4.60 10.83 6.04
N VAL A 86 4.87 9.97 7.03
CA VAL A 86 4.05 8.80 7.32
C VAL A 86 3.59 8.85 8.77
N GLU A 87 2.31 8.70 8.97
CA GLU A 87 1.73 8.73 10.33
C GLU A 87 0.80 7.54 10.51
N GLU A 88 1.00 6.79 11.59
CA GLU A 88 0.07 5.72 11.94
C GLU A 88 -1.21 6.35 12.45
N LEU A 89 -2.35 5.91 11.91
CA LEU A 89 -3.66 6.44 12.29
C LEU A 89 -4.35 5.52 13.28
N PRO A 90 -5.20 6.07 14.15
CA PRO A 90 -6.10 5.23 14.91
C PRO A 90 -7.13 4.61 13.98
N LEU A 91 -7.61 3.42 14.33
CA LEU A 91 -8.66 2.74 13.56
C LEU A 91 -10.00 3.40 13.88
N HIS A 92 -10.24 4.53 13.24
CA HIS A 92 -11.40 5.36 13.48
C HIS A 92 -11.89 5.94 12.16
N GLU A 93 -13.19 5.85 11.93
CA GLU A 93 -13.78 6.24 10.65
C GLU A 93 -13.45 7.68 10.27
N SER A 94 -13.59 8.62 11.19
CA SER A 94 -13.35 10.03 10.89
C SER A 94 -11.90 10.33 10.55
N SER A 95 -10.95 9.61 11.15
CA SER A 95 -9.53 9.77 10.82
C SER A 95 -9.26 9.35 9.39
N ILE A 96 -9.85 8.22 8.98
CA ILE A 96 -9.66 7.68 7.64
C ILE A 96 -10.30 8.59 6.60
N THR A 97 -11.56 8.96 6.80
CA THR A 97 -12.29 9.75 5.80
C THR A 97 -11.67 11.12 5.61
N ARG A 98 -11.24 11.76 6.70
CA ARG A 98 -10.63 13.09 6.62
C ARG A 98 -9.37 13.06 5.76
N GLU A 99 -8.51 12.05 5.96
CA GLU A 99 -7.27 11.96 5.22
C GLU A 99 -7.52 11.65 3.74
N LEU A 100 -8.43 10.72 3.46
CA LEU A 100 -8.75 10.38 2.09
C LEU A 100 -9.36 11.55 1.34
N GLU A 101 -10.25 12.30 1.99
CA GLU A 101 -10.86 13.47 1.39
C GLU A 101 -9.85 14.59 1.13
N ALA A 102 -8.78 14.62 1.91
CA ALA A 102 -7.69 15.56 1.70
C ALA A 102 -6.73 15.13 0.58
N GLY A 103 -6.95 13.95 0.00
CA GLY A 103 -6.11 13.43 -1.06
C GLY A 103 -4.89 12.65 -0.56
N ASN A 104 -4.88 12.26 0.71
CA ASN A 104 -3.76 11.54 1.29
C ASN A 104 -4.07 10.04 1.32
N PRO A 105 -3.33 9.22 0.56
CA PRO A 105 -3.59 7.78 0.53
C PRO A 105 -3.19 7.12 1.85
N ILE A 106 -3.84 5.99 2.13
CA ILE A 106 -3.59 5.23 3.36
C ILE A 106 -3.17 3.83 2.98
N ILE A 107 -2.02 3.38 3.48
CA ILE A 107 -1.59 1.99 3.33
C ILE A 107 -2.09 1.24 4.55
N CYS A 108 -2.77 0.12 4.31
CA CYS A 108 -3.31 -0.73 5.38
C CYS A 108 -2.74 -2.12 5.29
N VAL A 109 -2.57 -2.77 6.44
CA VAL A 109 -2.37 -4.21 6.48
C VAL A 109 -3.68 -4.86 6.90
N MET A 110 -4.13 -5.82 6.09
CA MET A 110 -5.40 -6.51 6.28
C MET A 110 -5.15 -7.87 6.92
N GLY A 111 -6.05 -8.27 7.82
CA GLY A 111 -6.08 -9.63 8.34
C GLY A 111 -6.96 -10.52 7.48
N ALA A 112 -7.21 -11.75 7.93
CA ALA A 112 -8.01 -12.72 7.20
C ALA A 112 -9.39 -12.15 6.85
N GLY A 113 -9.81 -12.32 5.61
CA GLY A 113 -11.08 -11.81 5.11
C GLY A 113 -11.09 -11.75 3.60
N ASP A 114 -11.66 -10.68 3.07
CA ASP A 114 -11.87 -10.53 1.62
C ASP A 114 -10.59 -10.37 0.82
N PHE A 115 -9.51 -9.95 1.45
CA PHE A 115 -8.25 -9.60 0.76
C PHE A 115 -7.18 -10.66 0.90
N THR A 116 -7.25 -11.47 1.93
CA THR A 116 -6.18 -12.42 2.23
C THR A 116 -6.70 -13.45 3.24
N THR A 117 -6.01 -14.58 3.32
CA THR A 117 -6.26 -15.56 4.39
C THR A 117 -5.31 -15.37 5.57
N THR A 118 -4.22 -14.63 5.39
CA THR A 118 -3.19 -14.45 6.41
C THR A 118 -2.89 -12.98 6.70
N GLY A 119 -2.38 -12.26 5.72
CA GLY A 119 -2.05 -10.85 5.85
C GLY A 119 -1.70 -10.28 4.48
N HIS A 120 -2.03 -9.00 4.26
CA HIS A 120 -1.85 -8.40 2.95
C HIS A 120 -1.90 -6.88 3.07
N PHE A 121 -1.01 -6.20 2.35
CA PHE A 121 -1.05 -4.74 2.28
C PHE A 121 -1.90 -4.29 1.10
N ILE A 122 -2.72 -3.26 1.32
CA ILE A 122 -3.47 -2.60 0.27
C ILE A 122 -3.38 -1.09 0.47
N VAL A 123 -3.78 -0.31 -0.55
CA VAL A 123 -3.83 1.15 -0.47
C VAL A 123 -5.28 1.60 -0.57
N LEU A 124 -5.71 2.44 0.37
CA LEU A 124 -6.97 3.15 0.24
C LEU A 124 -6.68 4.46 -0.50
N THR A 125 -7.42 4.71 -1.58
CA THR A 125 -7.10 5.81 -2.49
C THR A 125 -8.14 6.93 -2.52
N GLY A 126 -9.35 6.69 -2.01
CA GLY A 126 -10.39 7.70 -1.98
C GLY A 126 -11.59 7.26 -1.17
N TYR A 127 -12.45 8.23 -0.88
CA TYR A 127 -13.65 7.98 -0.07
C TYR A 127 -14.81 8.82 -0.59
N ALA A 128 -16.00 8.22 -0.71
CA ALA A 128 -17.23 8.93 -1.04
C ALA A 128 -18.42 8.14 -0.51
N ASP A 129 -19.28 8.80 0.23
CA ASP A 129 -20.60 8.27 0.64
C ASP A 129 -20.53 6.90 1.32
N GLY A 130 -19.56 6.71 2.21
CA GLY A 130 -19.42 5.47 2.96
C GLY A 130 -18.61 4.39 2.26
N PHE A 131 -18.12 4.66 1.04
CA PHE A 131 -17.36 3.69 0.25
C PHE A 131 -15.94 4.19 0.00
N VAL A 132 -14.99 3.26 -0.02
CA VAL A 132 -13.59 3.56 -0.34
C VAL A 132 -13.19 2.88 -1.64
N THR A 133 -12.28 3.52 -2.35
CA THR A 133 -11.60 2.90 -3.48
C THR A 133 -10.29 2.32 -2.99
N VAL A 134 -9.90 1.19 -3.55
CA VAL A 134 -8.76 0.40 -3.09
C VAL A 134 -7.87 0.08 -4.27
N ASN A 135 -6.55 0.19 -4.06
CA ASN A 135 -5.57 -0.43 -4.95
C ASN A 135 -5.00 -1.64 -4.23
N ASP A 136 -5.35 -2.83 -4.73
CA ASP A 136 -4.82 -4.09 -4.20
C ASP A 136 -3.72 -4.56 -5.13
N PRO A 137 -2.47 -4.63 -4.67
CA PRO A 137 -1.36 -4.98 -5.55
C PRO A 137 -1.42 -6.42 -6.08
N ASN A 138 -2.34 -7.23 -5.57
CA ASN A 138 -2.47 -8.61 -6.01
C ASN A 138 -3.73 -8.88 -6.82
N SER A 139 -4.62 -7.89 -7.00
CA SER A 139 -5.91 -8.16 -7.64
C SER A 139 -6.46 -6.95 -8.36
N VAL A 140 -6.62 -7.09 -9.67
CA VAL A 140 -7.31 -6.09 -10.48
C VAL A 140 -8.78 -6.02 -10.07
N GLN A 141 -9.41 -7.18 -9.86
CA GLN A 141 -10.84 -7.25 -9.53
C GLN A 141 -11.15 -6.53 -8.22
N ARG A 142 -10.36 -6.77 -7.19
CA ARG A 142 -10.57 -6.09 -5.91
C ARG A 142 -10.28 -4.60 -6.01
N SER A 143 -9.45 -4.18 -6.95
CA SER A 143 -9.11 -2.78 -7.17
C SER A 143 -10.15 -2.03 -7.98
N GLU A 144 -11.02 -2.73 -8.69
CA GLU A 144 -12.07 -2.11 -9.50
C GLU A 144 -13.37 -1.89 -8.73
N LYS A 145 -13.47 -2.49 -7.56
CA LYS A 145 -14.70 -2.49 -6.77
C LYS A 145 -14.62 -1.41 -5.70
N ALA A 146 -15.73 -0.69 -5.49
CA ALA A 146 -15.86 0.18 -4.33
C ALA A 146 -16.27 -0.68 -3.12
N TRP A 147 -15.66 -0.42 -1.98
CA TRP A 147 -15.86 -1.21 -0.76
C TRP A 147 -16.50 -0.35 0.32
N GLU A 148 -17.44 -0.91 1.06
CA GLU A 148 -17.93 -0.21 2.25
C GLU A 148 -16.78 -0.03 3.24
N LEU A 149 -16.61 1.18 3.75
CA LEU A 149 -15.53 1.47 4.69
C LEU A 149 -15.61 0.57 5.91
N LYS A 150 -16.82 0.31 6.43
CA LYS A 150 -17.00 -0.56 7.59
C LYS A 150 -16.44 -1.96 7.34
N THR A 151 -16.70 -2.52 6.15
CA THR A 151 -16.21 -3.85 5.79
C THR A 151 -14.68 -3.88 5.78
N ILE A 152 -14.06 -2.83 5.25
CA ILE A 152 -12.60 -2.72 5.24
C ILE A 152 -12.06 -2.61 6.67
N MET A 153 -12.67 -1.75 7.48
CA MET A 153 -12.19 -1.51 8.85
C MET A 153 -12.26 -2.77 9.71
N GLU A 154 -13.26 -3.61 9.50
CA GLU A 154 -13.41 -4.86 10.26
C GLU A 154 -12.26 -5.84 10.01
N GLN A 155 -11.59 -5.72 8.88
CA GLN A 155 -10.51 -6.63 8.50
C GLN A 155 -9.13 -6.00 8.67
N MET A 156 -9.08 -4.73 9.06
CA MET A 156 -7.85 -3.95 9.12
C MET A 156 -7.10 -4.22 10.41
N ARG A 157 -5.79 -4.46 10.31
CA ARG A 157 -4.94 -4.69 11.47
C ARG A 157 -4.14 -3.46 11.85
N ASN A 158 -3.74 -2.67 10.85
CA ASN A 158 -3.06 -1.41 11.09
C ASN A 158 -3.13 -0.55 9.83
N LEU A 159 -2.86 0.75 9.98
CA LEU A 159 -2.98 1.68 8.87
C LEU A 159 -2.07 2.89 9.07
N TRP A 160 -1.56 3.42 7.94
CA TRP A 160 -0.67 4.58 7.93
C TRP A 160 -1.09 5.52 6.81
N VAL A 161 -1.27 6.80 7.16
CA VAL A 161 -1.50 7.82 6.13
C VAL A 161 -0.16 8.29 5.62
N CYS A 162 -0.11 8.55 4.32
CA CYS A 162 1.09 9.05 3.66
C CYS A 162 0.81 10.43 3.07
N ARG A 163 1.73 11.37 3.31
CA ARG A 163 1.62 12.76 2.85
C ARG A 163 2.95 13.21 2.30
N THR A 164 2.94 14.30 1.53
CA THR A 164 4.18 14.99 1.19
C THR A 164 4.67 15.75 2.42
N LYS A 165 5.97 15.88 2.53
CA LYS A 165 6.56 16.66 3.62
C LYS A 165 6.38 18.15 3.39
#